data_0b135d44c0a9b5e0d1b57c3ee03cbc2d
#
_entry.id   0b135d44c0a9b5e0d1b57c3ee03cbc2d
#
_cell.length_a   1.000
_cell.length_b   1.000
_cell.length_c   1.000
_cell.angle_alpha   90.00
_cell.angle_beta   90.00
_cell.angle_gamma   90.00
#
_symmetry.space_group_name_H-M   'P 1'
#
loop_
_entity.id
_entity.type
_entity.pdbx_description
1 polymer ?
#
loop_
_entity_poly.entity_id
_entity_poly.type
_entity_poly.pdbx_seq_one_letter_code
_entity_poly.pdbx_strand_id
1 'polypeptide(L)'
;MRPAVFALGLIAMAVVAAPVLAQQQMVDPDFRPTVDRPAWAEGQGPVVVIDEAHRNFHRVEGQYAPFAALLRADGYRVRAGMAPFDAGGLEDVDVLVVANAGATQEQPTPPAFTEAETAAVEAWVRDGGKLLLIADHTPFGAAAEGLAARFGVKMGTGYAFAMTTDGDPTTNLTYPAEAFDDHPIITGRDAAERVESVTAFTGQSLEGPAGATVLLPMTIGARESRDLPTLQALADRLEAGGDADAALAELSAPALPAQGLAFDHGRGRVVVLGEAGMLSAQLIRFPPGSDRADRRFGMNAAPGNARFGLNILHWLTGVLP
;
A
#
# COMPACT_ATOMS: atom_id res chain seq x y z
N MET A 1 -33.97 13.97 10.52
CA MET A 1 -33.00 13.11 9.81
C MET A 1 -32.05 14.06 9.08
N ARG A 2 -30.82 14.16 9.53
CA ARG A 2 -29.77 14.96 8.83
C ARG A 2 -29.19 14.08 7.74
N PRO A 3 -29.04 14.56 6.48
CA PRO A 3 -28.34 13.77 5.48
C PRO A 3 -26.89 13.61 5.92
N ALA A 4 -26.45 12.37 6.06
CA ALA A 4 -25.05 12.04 6.23
C ALA A 4 -24.33 12.46 4.93
N VAL A 5 -23.53 13.51 5.01
CA VAL A 5 -22.71 13.98 3.90
C VAL A 5 -21.57 12.98 3.73
N PHE A 6 -21.73 12.13 2.74
CA PHE A 6 -20.71 11.16 2.35
C PHE A 6 -19.45 11.87 1.89
N ALA A 7 -18.41 11.79 2.68
CA ALA A 7 -17.09 12.18 2.24
C ALA A 7 -16.37 10.94 1.71
N LEU A 8 -16.72 10.47 0.52
CA LEU A 8 -15.76 9.75 -0.29
C LEU A 8 -14.64 10.75 -0.57
N GLY A 9 -13.58 10.70 0.25
CA GLY A 9 -12.36 11.45 -0.02
C GLY A 9 -11.65 10.82 -1.22
N LEU A 10 -12.24 11.00 -2.39
CA LEU A 10 -11.58 10.70 -3.64
C LEU A 10 -10.32 11.55 -3.70
N ILE A 11 -9.18 10.89 -3.77
CA ILE A 11 -7.93 11.48 -4.25
C ILE A 11 -8.13 11.71 -5.75
N ALA A 12 -8.88 12.77 -6.11
CA ALA A 12 -8.88 13.28 -7.46
C ALA A 12 -7.55 13.99 -7.65
N MET A 13 -6.60 13.38 -8.33
CA MET A 13 -5.57 14.12 -9.06
C MET A 13 -6.29 14.86 -10.20
N ALA A 14 -6.98 15.96 -9.89
CA ALA A 14 -7.51 16.88 -10.88
C ALA A 14 -6.37 17.77 -11.35
N VAL A 15 -5.92 17.55 -12.57
CA VAL A 15 -5.20 18.54 -13.33
C VAL A 15 -6.23 19.49 -13.95
N VAL A 16 -6.05 20.79 -13.69
CA VAL A 16 -6.45 21.99 -14.43
C VAL A 16 -7.61 22.82 -13.87
N ALA A 17 -7.17 24.00 -13.42
CA ALA A 17 -7.68 25.37 -13.58
C ALA A 17 -8.88 25.83 -12.75
N ALA A 18 -8.56 26.38 -11.62
CA ALA A 18 -8.86 27.67 -10.98
C ALA A 18 -8.43 27.57 -9.51
N PRO A 19 -8.05 28.64 -8.79
CA PRO A 19 -7.62 28.54 -7.42
C PRO A 19 -8.83 28.40 -6.47
N VAL A 20 -9.54 27.31 -6.57
CA VAL A 20 -10.24 26.77 -5.43
C VAL A 20 -9.15 26.22 -4.53
N LEU A 21 -9.09 26.67 -3.28
CA LEU A 21 -8.16 26.14 -2.28
C LEU A 21 -8.39 24.62 -2.22
N ALA A 22 -7.59 23.88 -2.98
CA ALA A 22 -7.71 22.43 -3.06
C ALA A 22 -7.26 21.82 -1.73
N GLN A 23 -7.83 20.69 -1.34
CA GLN A 23 -7.27 19.89 -0.24
C GLN A 23 -5.80 19.62 -0.52
N GLN A 24 -4.96 19.71 0.53
CA GLN A 24 -3.53 19.43 0.45
C GLN A 24 -3.23 18.09 1.10
N GLN A 25 -2.64 17.18 0.34
CA GLN A 25 -2.13 15.92 0.86
C GLN A 25 -0.62 16.03 1.04
N MET A 26 -0.15 15.80 2.25
CA MET A 26 1.25 15.98 2.62
C MET A 26 1.68 14.94 3.65
N VAL A 27 2.97 14.75 3.80
CA VAL A 27 3.51 14.00 4.95
C VAL A 27 3.12 14.72 6.23
N ASP A 28 2.68 13.96 7.23
CA ASP A 28 2.36 14.52 8.56
C ASP A 28 3.66 15.02 9.22
N PRO A 29 3.82 16.34 9.40
CA PRO A 29 5.05 16.91 9.95
C PRO A 29 5.25 16.58 11.42
N ASP A 30 4.21 16.12 12.11
CA ASP A 30 4.24 15.81 13.54
C ASP A 30 4.50 14.32 13.82
N PHE A 31 4.42 13.47 12.80
CA PHE A 31 4.65 12.04 12.99
C PHE A 31 6.13 11.73 13.20
N ARG A 32 6.43 11.04 14.30
CA ARG A 32 7.78 10.58 14.68
C ARG A 32 7.67 9.12 15.08
N PRO A 33 8.09 8.17 14.22
CA PRO A 33 8.07 6.77 14.59
C PRO A 33 9.12 6.48 15.67
N THR A 34 8.75 5.61 16.60
CA THR A 34 9.65 5.09 17.64
C THR A 34 9.69 3.57 17.56
N VAL A 35 10.86 2.99 17.86
CA VAL A 35 11.07 1.55 17.93
C VAL A 35 11.73 1.24 19.26
N ASP A 36 10.97 0.65 20.19
CA ASP A 36 11.45 0.38 21.56
C ASP A 36 12.51 -0.72 21.58
N ARG A 37 12.45 -1.66 20.63
CA ARG A 37 13.33 -2.83 20.52
C ARG A 37 13.86 -2.98 19.09
N PRO A 38 14.81 -2.14 18.67
CA PRO A 38 15.37 -2.22 17.32
C PRO A 38 15.96 -3.60 17.03
N ALA A 39 15.77 -4.06 15.77
CA ALA A 39 16.35 -5.32 15.33
C ALA A 39 17.88 -5.23 15.17
N TRP A 40 18.37 -4.03 14.89
CA TRP A 40 19.79 -3.78 14.63
C TRP A 40 20.26 -2.54 15.41
N ALA A 41 21.56 -2.48 15.71
CA ALA A 41 22.14 -1.20 16.14
C ALA A 41 22.01 -0.17 15.00
N GLU A 42 21.96 1.10 15.35
CA GLU A 42 21.76 2.20 14.39
C GLU A 42 22.71 2.09 13.18
N GLY A 43 22.14 2.00 11.99
CA GLY A 43 22.86 1.92 10.73
C GLY A 43 23.69 0.65 10.52
N GLN A 44 23.52 -0.39 11.33
CA GLN A 44 24.23 -1.68 11.20
C GLN A 44 23.39 -2.77 10.53
N GLY A 45 22.10 -2.51 10.31
CA GLY A 45 21.18 -3.42 9.66
C GLY A 45 21.36 -3.51 8.14
N PRO A 46 20.58 -4.37 7.49
CA PRO A 46 20.57 -4.55 6.04
C PRO A 46 20.28 -3.26 5.28
N VAL A 47 20.72 -3.22 4.01
CA VAL A 47 20.44 -2.11 3.10
C VAL A 47 19.05 -2.28 2.50
N VAL A 48 18.17 -1.35 2.81
CA VAL A 48 16.84 -1.24 2.20
C VAL A 48 16.87 -0.15 1.14
N VAL A 49 16.59 -0.53 -0.08
CA VAL A 49 16.50 0.41 -1.22
C VAL A 49 15.04 0.63 -1.56
N ILE A 50 14.58 1.87 -1.48
CA ILE A 50 13.27 2.28 -1.97
C ILE A 50 13.46 2.80 -3.40
N ASP A 51 12.80 2.14 -4.34
CA ASP A 51 12.88 2.47 -5.76
C ASP A 51 12.34 3.88 -6.04
N GLU A 52 13.12 4.67 -6.78
CA GLU A 52 12.75 5.99 -7.30
C GLU A 52 13.10 6.17 -8.78
N ALA A 53 13.66 5.12 -9.41
CA ALA A 53 14.04 5.16 -10.83
C ALA A 53 12.81 5.10 -11.77
N HIS A 54 11.68 4.56 -11.30
CA HIS A 54 10.51 4.26 -12.11
C HIS A 54 9.36 5.23 -11.88
N ARG A 55 9.65 6.51 -11.69
CA ARG A 55 8.63 7.57 -11.45
C ARG A 55 7.70 7.23 -10.29
N ASN A 56 8.23 6.65 -9.24
CA ASN A 56 7.48 6.20 -8.09
C ASN A 56 6.81 7.37 -7.36
N PHE A 57 5.55 7.20 -7.00
CA PHE A 57 4.83 8.19 -6.20
C PHE A 57 5.36 8.21 -4.75
N HIS A 58 5.70 7.04 -4.20
CA HIS A 58 6.23 6.92 -2.85
C HIS A 58 7.77 6.90 -2.87
N ARG A 59 8.37 7.96 -2.31
CA ARG A 59 9.83 8.19 -2.31
C ARG A 59 10.35 8.39 -0.90
N VAL A 60 11.65 8.12 -0.70
CA VAL A 60 12.36 8.23 0.60
C VAL A 60 12.17 9.59 1.27
N GLU A 61 12.30 10.67 0.50
CA GLU A 61 12.11 12.05 0.99
C GLU A 61 10.68 12.59 0.65
N GLY A 62 9.77 11.71 0.24
CA GLY A 62 8.38 12.01 -0.07
C GLY A 62 7.44 11.28 0.88
N GLN A 63 6.36 10.70 0.31
CA GLN A 63 5.30 10.03 1.10
C GLN A 63 5.82 8.86 1.96
N TYR A 64 6.97 8.27 1.62
CA TYR A 64 7.61 7.23 2.41
C TYR A 64 8.71 7.74 3.35
N ALA A 65 8.88 9.06 3.53
CA ALA A 65 9.80 9.59 4.55
C ALA A 65 9.48 9.05 5.97
N PRO A 66 8.20 8.92 6.39
CA PRO A 66 7.84 8.27 7.65
C PRO A 66 8.24 6.79 7.74
N PHE A 67 8.06 6.03 6.67
CA PHE A 67 8.45 4.62 6.61
C PHE A 67 9.98 4.47 6.64
N ALA A 68 10.69 5.28 5.86
CA ALA A 68 12.14 5.31 5.89
C ALA A 68 12.68 5.68 7.28
N ALA A 69 12.03 6.63 7.97
CA ALA A 69 12.39 6.99 9.35
C ALA A 69 12.13 5.83 10.33
N LEU A 70 11.01 5.11 10.19
CA LEU A 70 10.70 3.92 10.98
C LEU A 70 11.77 2.84 10.81
N LEU A 71 12.17 2.54 9.58
CA LEU A 71 13.19 1.54 9.28
C LEU A 71 14.57 1.95 9.81
N ARG A 72 14.93 3.24 9.70
CA ARG A 72 16.18 3.76 10.27
C ARG A 72 16.19 3.67 11.80
N ALA A 73 15.06 3.94 12.45
CA ALA A 73 14.90 3.77 13.90
C ALA A 73 15.04 2.30 14.34
N ASP A 74 14.75 1.33 13.45
CA ASP A 74 14.96 -0.11 13.67
C ASP A 74 16.37 -0.58 13.27
N GLY A 75 17.24 0.34 12.83
CA GLY A 75 18.65 0.16 12.54
C GLY A 75 18.99 -0.17 11.08
N TYR A 76 18.03 -0.21 10.18
CA TYR A 76 18.28 -0.41 8.75
C TYR A 76 19.00 0.77 8.09
N ARG A 77 19.74 0.49 7.03
CA ARG A 77 20.34 1.49 6.14
C ARG A 77 19.41 1.74 4.97
N VAL A 78 18.68 2.86 5.00
CA VAL A 78 17.66 3.18 3.97
C VAL A 78 18.17 4.23 3.00
N ARG A 79 18.10 3.91 1.69
CA ARG A 79 18.46 4.82 0.60
C ARG A 79 17.48 4.75 -0.57
N ALA A 80 17.48 5.79 -1.40
CA ALA A 80 16.78 5.78 -2.67
C ALA A 80 17.52 4.93 -3.72
N GLY A 81 16.77 4.23 -4.57
CA GLY A 81 17.25 3.52 -5.74
C GLY A 81 17.00 4.35 -7.00
N MET A 82 18.06 4.85 -7.64
CA MET A 82 17.98 5.77 -8.78
C MET A 82 18.38 5.13 -10.11
N ALA A 83 18.79 3.87 -10.10
CA ALA A 83 19.23 3.16 -11.30
C ALA A 83 18.22 2.08 -11.72
N PRO A 84 18.06 1.82 -13.03
CA PRO A 84 17.27 0.72 -13.53
C PRO A 84 17.74 -0.63 -12.98
N PHE A 85 16.83 -1.59 -12.82
CA PHE A 85 17.12 -2.86 -12.16
C PHE A 85 18.08 -3.76 -12.96
N ASP A 86 18.11 -3.63 -14.26
CA ASP A 86 19.01 -4.35 -15.17
C ASP A 86 20.36 -3.62 -15.41
N ALA A 87 20.54 -2.45 -14.79
CA ALA A 87 21.71 -1.59 -14.94
C ALA A 87 22.28 -1.11 -13.59
N GLY A 88 22.49 -2.03 -12.66
CA GLY A 88 23.12 -1.78 -11.35
C GLY A 88 22.14 -1.40 -10.23
N GLY A 89 20.84 -1.28 -10.50
CA GLY A 89 19.82 -0.93 -9.49
C GLY A 89 19.70 -1.94 -8.34
N LEU A 90 20.22 -3.15 -8.50
CA LEU A 90 20.20 -4.22 -7.50
C LEU A 90 21.55 -4.46 -6.81
N GLU A 91 22.56 -3.64 -7.09
CA GLU A 91 23.87 -3.73 -6.45
C GLU A 91 23.82 -3.26 -5.00
N ASP A 92 24.44 -4.02 -4.09
CA ASP A 92 24.46 -3.73 -2.65
C ASP A 92 23.05 -3.49 -2.05
N VAL A 93 22.06 -4.28 -2.50
CA VAL A 93 20.68 -4.27 -2.02
C VAL A 93 20.38 -5.55 -1.26
N ASP A 94 19.97 -5.44 0.00
CA ASP A 94 19.47 -6.58 0.78
C ASP A 94 17.94 -6.71 0.65
N VAL A 95 17.22 -5.58 0.65
CA VAL A 95 15.77 -5.51 0.44
C VAL A 95 15.45 -4.42 -0.58
N LEU A 96 14.73 -4.79 -1.63
CA LEU A 96 14.14 -3.85 -2.59
C LEU A 96 12.70 -3.56 -2.20
N VAL A 97 12.35 -2.28 -2.07
CA VAL A 97 10.99 -1.79 -1.90
C VAL A 97 10.57 -1.05 -3.16
N VAL A 98 9.56 -1.55 -3.84
CA VAL A 98 8.94 -0.90 -5.01
C VAL A 98 7.55 -0.46 -4.61
N ALA A 99 7.27 0.85 -4.66
CA ALA A 99 5.97 1.39 -4.24
C ALA A 99 5.41 2.38 -5.27
N ASN A 100 4.25 2.07 -5.82
CA ASN A 100 3.52 2.91 -6.76
C ASN A 100 4.39 3.43 -7.92
N ALA A 101 5.01 2.49 -8.64
CA ALA A 101 5.87 2.79 -9.76
C ALA A 101 5.06 3.24 -11.00
N GLY A 102 5.58 4.19 -11.71
CA GLY A 102 5.35 4.60 -13.09
C GLY A 102 3.93 4.80 -13.60
N ALA A 103 2.92 4.83 -12.74
CA ALA A 103 1.53 4.88 -13.15
C ALA A 103 1.15 6.20 -13.82
N THR A 104 0.41 6.11 -14.91
CA THR A 104 -0.19 7.24 -15.63
C THR A 104 -1.69 7.01 -15.81
N GLN A 105 -2.43 8.07 -16.15
CA GLN A 105 -3.87 7.98 -16.45
C GLN A 105 -4.16 7.58 -17.90
N GLU A 106 -3.13 7.27 -18.68
CA GLU A 106 -3.29 6.77 -20.04
C GLU A 106 -3.94 5.37 -20.04
N GLN A 107 -4.77 5.10 -21.04
CA GLN A 107 -5.39 3.79 -21.21
C GLN A 107 -5.00 3.18 -22.56
N PRO A 108 -4.45 1.95 -22.57
CA PRO A 108 -4.02 1.17 -21.42
C PRO A 108 -2.84 1.81 -20.68
N THR A 109 -2.75 1.62 -19.37
CA THR A 109 -1.64 2.12 -18.58
C THR A 109 -0.33 1.48 -19.03
N PRO A 110 0.70 2.24 -19.37
CA PRO A 110 1.98 1.66 -19.77
C PRO A 110 2.65 0.97 -18.59
N PRO A 111 3.41 -0.12 -18.84
CA PRO A 111 4.16 -0.79 -17.79
C PRO A 111 5.22 0.15 -17.19
N ALA A 112 5.43 0.04 -15.88
CA ALA A 112 6.47 0.81 -15.18
C ALA A 112 7.87 0.29 -15.48
N PHE A 113 8.01 -0.98 -15.77
CA PHE A 113 9.28 -1.70 -15.94
C PHE A 113 9.39 -2.32 -17.32
N THR A 114 10.59 -2.38 -17.83
CA THR A 114 10.93 -3.17 -19.01
C THR A 114 10.91 -4.67 -18.69
N GLU A 115 10.86 -5.51 -19.72
CA GLU A 115 10.96 -6.96 -19.53
C GLU A 115 12.33 -7.38 -18.96
N ALA A 116 13.42 -6.70 -19.35
CA ALA A 116 14.75 -6.93 -18.83
C ALA A 116 14.82 -6.65 -17.32
N GLU A 117 14.25 -5.55 -16.86
CA GLU A 117 14.18 -5.19 -15.45
C GLU A 117 13.36 -6.18 -14.63
N THR A 118 12.17 -6.57 -15.10
CA THR A 118 11.36 -7.57 -14.41
C THR A 118 12.07 -8.92 -14.30
N ALA A 119 12.79 -9.34 -15.34
CA ALA A 119 13.60 -10.55 -15.33
C ALA A 119 14.80 -10.44 -14.38
N ALA A 120 15.46 -9.27 -14.30
CA ALA A 120 16.57 -9.02 -13.39
C ALA A 120 16.12 -9.10 -11.93
N VAL A 121 14.99 -8.49 -11.56
CA VAL A 121 14.42 -8.55 -10.21
C VAL A 121 14.03 -10.00 -9.86
N GLU A 122 13.38 -10.73 -10.76
CA GLU A 122 13.00 -12.12 -10.52
C GLU A 122 14.23 -13.00 -10.27
N ALA A 123 15.26 -12.89 -11.13
CA ALA A 123 16.51 -13.63 -10.97
C ALA A 123 17.21 -13.28 -9.64
N TRP A 124 17.28 -11.99 -9.29
CA TRP A 124 17.88 -11.52 -8.04
C TRP A 124 17.14 -12.06 -6.81
N VAL A 125 15.80 -12.06 -6.81
CA VAL A 125 15.02 -12.65 -5.71
C VAL A 125 15.24 -14.15 -5.64
N ARG A 126 15.18 -14.88 -6.77
CA ARG A 126 15.43 -16.33 -6.81
C ARG A 126 16.81 -16.68 -6.23
N ASP A 127 17.79 -15.80 -6.39
CA ASP A 127 19.15 -15.96 -5.87
C ASP A 127 19.33 -15.52 -4.42
N GLY A 128 18.27 -15.04 -3.75
CA GLY A 128 18.28 -14.74 -2.32
C GLY A 128 17.93 -13.29 -1.97
N GLY A 129 17.66 -12.43 -2.96
CA GLY A 129 17.15 -11.07 -2.76
C GLY A 129 15.78 -11.05 -2.08
N LYS A 130 15.40 -9.91 -1.54
CA LYS A 130 14.14 -9.73 -0.79
C LYS A 130 13.34 -8.59 -1.42
N LEU A 131 12.08 -8.86 -1.76
CA LEU A 131 11.22 -7.89 -2.44
C LEU A 131 9.99 -7.54 -1.59
N LEU A 132 9.76 -6.25 -1.39
CA LEU A 132 8.48 -5.70 -0.98
C LEU A 132 7.90 -4.92 -2.17
N LEU A 133 6.94 -5.52 -2.88
CA LEU A 133 6.24 -4.91 -4.01
C LEU A 133 4.90 -4.35 -3.54
N ILE A 134 4.69 -3.07 -3.78
CA ILE A 134 3.47 -2.37 -3.37
C ILE A 134 2.90 -1.65 -4.60
N ALA A 135 1.68 -1.99 -4.96
CA ALA A 135 0.95 -1.27 -5.98
C ALA A 135 -0.48 -1.01 -5.49
N ASP A 136 -0.81 0.25 -5.39
CA ASP A 136 -2.11 0.74 -4.95
C ASP A 136 -3.17 0.54 -6.04
N HIS A 137 -4.38 1.05 -5.79
CA HIS A 137 -5.47 1.06 -6.75
C HIS A 137 -5.03 1.52 -8.16
N THR A 138 -5.94 1.37 -9.13
CA THR A 138 -5.66 1.82 -10.50
C THR A 138 -5.14 3.27 -10.53
N PRO A 139 -4.13 3.65 -11.35
CA PRO A 139 -3.50 2.82 -12.39
C PRO A 139 -2.24 2.05 -11.94
N PHE A 140 -1.85 2.09 -10.65
CA PHE A 140 -0.59 1.54 -10.16
C PHE A 140 -0.48 0.01 -10.33
N GLY A 141 -1.58 -0.72 -10.09
CA GLY A 141 -1.61 -2.16 -10.30
C GLY A 141 -1.30 -2.55 -11.73
N ALA A 142 -1.93 -1.87 -12.71
CA ALA A 142 -1.67 -2.12 -14.13
C ALA A 142 -0.22 -1.77 -14.53
N ALA A 143 0.37 -0.72 -13.96
CA ALA A 143 1.76 -0.35 -14.22
C ALA A 143 2.76 -1.38 -13.67
N ALA A 144 2.45 -2.03 -12.53
CA ALA A 144 3.29 -3.01 -11.86
C ALA A 144 3.01 -4.47 -12.28
N GLU A 145 1.96 -4.72 -13.08
CA GLU A 145 1.48 -6.06 -13.42
C GLU A 145 2.57 -6.97 -14.00
N GLY A 146 3.41 -6.45 -14.88
CA GLY A 146 4.51 -7.22 -15.49
C GLY A 146 5.53 -7.72 -14.48
N LEU A 147 5.85 -6.93 -13.44
CA LEU A 147 6.75 -7.36 -12.36
C LEU A 147 6.03 -8.36 -11.44
N ALA A 148 4.79 -8.11 -11.07
CA ALA A 148 4.00 -9.01 -10.23
C ALA A 148 3.83 -10.39 -10.88
N ALA A 149 3.58 -10.44 -12.18
CA ALA A 149 3.40 -11.67 -12.94
C ALA A 149 4.65 -12.58 -12.93
N ARG A 150 5.88 -12.03 -12.83
CA ARG A 150 7.11 -12.82 -12.67
C ARG A 150 7.09 -13.69 -11.41
N PHE A 151 6.35 -13.27 -10.41
CA PHE A 151 6.19 -13.97 -9.13
C PHE A 151 4.86 -14.75 -9.05
N GLY A 152 4.10 -14.84 -10.14
CA GLY A 152 2.80 -15.51 -10.17
C GLY A 152 1.69 -14.73 -9.45
N VAL A 153 1.87 -13.44 -9.22
CA VAL A 153 0.88 -12.58 -8.58
C VAL A 153 0.02 -11.90 -9.64
N LYS A 154 -1.30 -11.95 -9.44
CA LYS A 154 -2.28 -11.17 -10.21
C LYS A 154 -2.68 -9.93 -9.41
N MET A 155 -2.83 -8.82 -10.08
CA MET A 155 -3.33 -7.56 -9.53
C MET A 155 -4.75 -7.28 -10.02
N GLY A 156 -5.63 -6.83 -9.12
CA GLY A 156 -7.05 -6.60 -9.40
C GLY A 156 -7.32 -5.32 -10.20
N THR A 157 -6.37 -4.38 -10.18
CA THR A 157 -6.42 -3.10 -10.93
C THR A 157 -7.67 -2.23 -10.66
N GLY A 158 -8.39 -2.48 -9.56
CA GLY A 158 -9.58 -1.73 -9.17
C GLY A 158 -9.34 -0.73 -8.04
N TYR A 159 -10.44 -0.35 -7.40
CA TYR A 159 -10.47 0.42 -6.15
C TYR A 159 -11.23 -0.38 -5.10
N ALA A 160 -10.54 -0.86 -4.07
CA ALA A 160 -11.13 -1.59 -2.97
C ALA A 160 -11.51 -0.66 -1.81
N PHE A 161 -12.61 -0.94 -1.16
CA PHE A 161 -13.07 -0.26 0.05
C PHE A 161 -14.00 -1.18 0.86
N ALA A 162 -14.33 -0.79 2.08
CA ALA A 162 -15.22 -1.54 2.94
C ALA A 162 -16.58 -0.83 3.08
N MET A 163 -17.56 -1.58 3.59
CA MET A 163 -18.82 -1.05 4.07
C MET A 163 -18.77 -0.95 5.59
N THR A 164 -19.23 0.17 6.14
CA THR A 164 -19.43 0.29 7.58
C THR A 164 -20.64 -0.56 8.03
N THR A 165 -20.79 -0.74 9.33
CA THR A 165 -21.95 -1.45 9.91
C THR A 165 -23.29 -0.79 9.59
N ASP A 166 -23.27 0.51 9.32
CA ASP A 166 -24.44 1.31 8.95
C ASP A 166 -24.69 1.28 7.43
N GLY A 167 -23.88 0.55 6.67
CA GLY A 167 -24.01 0.40 5.23
C GLY A 167 -23.31 1.49 4.42
N ASP A 168 -22.61 2.41 5.08
CA ASP A 168 -21.87 3.49 4.40
C ASP A 168 -20.54 3.01 3.83
N PRO A 169 -20.15 3.40 2.61
CA PRO A 169 -18.85 3.07 2.07
C PRO A 169 -17.75 3.85 2.80
N THR A 170 -16.63 3.19 3.05
CA THR A 170 -15.42 3.78 3.60
C THR A 170 -14.19 3.33 2.82
N THR A 171 -13.24 4.23 2.64
CA THR A 171 -11.95 3.87 2.06
C THR A 171 -11.08 3.04 3.03
N ASN A 172 -11.45 2.96 4.31
CA ASN A 172 -10.67 2.26 5.31
C ASN A 172 -11.09 0.77 5.35
N LEU A 173 -10.18 -0.11 4.92
CA LEU A 173 -10.30 -1.54 5.11
C LEU A 173 -9.49 -1.92 6.34
N THR A 174 -10.17 -2.15 7.47
CA THR A 174 -9.51 -2.55 8.71
C THR A 174 -9.57 -4.06 8.88
N TYR A 175 -8.41 -4.67 9.01
CA TYR A 175 -8.20 -6.09 9.27
C TYR A 175 -7.95 -6.26 10.78
N PRO A 176 -8.87 -6.82 11.55
CA PRO A 176 -8.70 -7.08 12.97
C PRO A 176 -7.87 -8.35 13.20
N ALA A 177 -7.39 -8.56 14.42
CA ALA A 177 -6.52 -9.69 14.79
C ALA A 177 -7.07 -11.05 14.37
N GLU A 178 -8.37 -11.24 14.46
CA GLU A 178 -9.07 -12.49 14.10
C GLU A 178 -9.16 -12.75 12.59
N ALA A 179 -8.81 -11.77 11.77
CA ALA A 179 -8.73 -11.93 10.32
C ALA A 179 -7.39 -12.52 9.85
N PHE A 180 -6.41 -12.60 10.73
CA PHE A 180 -5.05 -13.02 10.38
C PHE A 180 -4.81 -14.50 10.65
N ASP A 181 -4.17 -15.16 9.70
CA ASP A 181 -3.55 -16.47 9.92
C ASP A 181 -2.22 -16.34 10.70
N ASP A 182 -1.79 -17.44 11.33
CA ASP A 182 -0.51 -17.50 12.00
C ASP A 182 0.63 -17.45 10.97
N HIS A 183 1.28 -16.30 10.90
CA HIS A 183 2.47 -16.07 10.10
C HIS A 183 3.46 -15.22 10.92
N PRO A 184 4.78 -15.41 10.79
CA PRO A 184 5.77 -14.63 11.54
C PRO A 184 5.60 -13.11 11.42
N ILE A 185 5.18 -12.61 10.26
CA ILE A 185 4.85 -11.18 10.07
C ILE A 185 3.73 -10.72 11.02
N ILE A 186 2.76 -11.59 11.33
CA ILE A 186 1.65 -11.28 12.23
C ILE A 186 2.05 -11.49 13.68
N THR A 187 2.71 -12.59 14.00
CA THR A 187 3.05 -12.96 15.39
C THR A 187 4.22 -12.20 15.97
N GLY A 188 5.13 -11.67 15.11
CA GLY A 188 6.34 -10.98 15.56
C GLY A 188 7.33 -11.90 16.28
N ARG A 189 8.35 -11.32 16.93
CA ARG A 189 9.32 -12.05 17.77
C ARG A 189 8.70 -12.57 19.07
N ASP A 190 7.67 -11.90 19.53
CA ASP A 190 6.89 -12.24 20.73
C ASP A 190 5.57 -11.45 20.77
N ALA A 191 4.79 -11.65 21.85
CA ALA A 191 3.47 -11.04 21.99
C ALA A 191 3.48 -9.49 21.95
N ALA A 192 4.60 -8.84 22.30
CA ALA A 192 4.70 -7.37 22.23
C ALA A 192 4.84 -6.86 20.80
N GLU A 193 5.18 -7.72 19.86
CA GLU A 193 5.32 -7.40 18.44
C GLU A 193 4.23 -8.01 17.57
N ARG A 194 3.22 -8.61 18.20
CA ARG A 194 2.05 -9.11 17.49
C ARG A 194 1.31 -7.95 16.82
N VAL A 195 0.88 -8.19 15.59
CA VAL A 195 0.02 -7.26 14.84
C VAL A 195 -1.42 -7.50 15.26
N GLU A 196 -2.01 -6.53 15.93
CA GLU A 196 -3.39 -6.61 16.42
C GLU A 196 -4.41 -6.09 15.41
N SER A 197 -3.97 -5.21 14.50
CA SER A 197 -4.79 -4.72 13.40
C SER A 197 -3.94 -4.09 12.30
N VAL A 198 -4.46 -4.11 11.08
CA VAL A 198 -3.91 -3.35 9.94
C VAL A 198 -5.06 -2.59 9.30
N THR A 199 -4.82 -1.35 8.88
CA THR A 199 -5.79 -0.56 8.12
C THR A 199 -5.18 -0.14 6.79
N ALA A 200 -5.78 -0.58 5.70
CA ALA A 200 -5.53 -0.08 4.36
C ALA A 200 -6.49 1.08 4.05
N PHE A 201 -6.09 1.97 3.16
CA PHE A 201 -6.82 3.21 2.83
C PHE A 201 -7.20 3.22 1.35
N THR A 202 -8.00 2.29 0.91
CA THR A 202 -8.35 1.92 -0.46
C THR A 202 -7.50 0.75 -0.95
N GLY A 203 -6.86 0.89 -2.12
CA GLY A 203 -6.02 -0.14 -2.72
C GLY A 203 -6.75 -1.03 -3.71
N GLN A 204 -6.21 -2.20 -3.94
CA GLN A 204 -6.74 -3.20 -4.87
C GLN A 204 -6.65 -4.61 -4.29
N SER A 205 -7.39 -5.54 -4.89
CA SER A 205 -7.30 -6.96 -4.57
C SER A 205 -6.14 -7.66 -5.29
N LEU A 206 -5.65 -8.76 -4.70
CA LEU A 206 -4.51 -9.56 -5.17
C LEU A 206 -4.82 -11.05 -5.13
N GLU A 207 -4.19 -11.83 -6.04
CA GLU A 207 -4.09 -13.29 -5.96
C GLU A 207 -2.63 -13.71 -6.06
N GLY A 208 -2.17 -14.53 -5.13
CA GLY A 208 -0.79 -15.03 -5.08
C GLY A 208 -0.58 -16.36 -5.80
N PRO A 209 0.68 -16.77 -5.97
CA PRO A 209 0.99 -18.11 -6.44
C PRO A 209 0.53 -19.18 -5.44
N ALA A 210 0.44 -20.43 -5.89
CA ALA A 210 0.11 -21.55 -5.01
C ALA A 210 1.09 -21.64 -3.82
N GLY A 211 0.57 -21.71 -2.59
CA GLY A 211 1.37 -21.73 -1.37
C GLY A 211 1.72 -20.36 -0.79
N ALA A 212 1.32 -19.25 -1.43
CA ALA A 212 1.43 -17.94 -0.82
C ALA A 212 0.51 -17.83 0.41
N THR A 213 1.05 -17.23 1.49
CA THR A 213 0.24 -16.88 2.67
C THR A 213 -0.50 -15.58 2.40
N VAL A 214 -1.80 -15.59 2.67
CA VAL A 214 -2.63 -14.38 2.65
C VAL A 214 -2.46 -13.66 3.98
N LEU A 215 -1.76 -12.53 3.97
CA LEU A 215 -1.56 -11.69 5.15
C LEU A 215 -2.77 -10.82 5.45
N LEU A 216 -3.38 -10.27 4.42
CA LEU A 216 -4.55 -9.39 4.49
C LEU A 216 -5.64 -9.98 3.58
N PRO A 217 -6.53 -10.82 4.12
CA PRO A 217 -7.63 -11.38 3.34
C PRO A 217 -8.68 -10.30 3.04
N MET A 218 -9.15 -10.23 1.80
CA MET A 218 -10.26 -9.33 1.46
C MET A 218 -11.50 -9.77 2.24
N THR A 219 -11.89 -8.97 3.21
CA THR A 219 -12.88 -9.33 4.22
C THR A 219 -14.30 -9.38 3.69
N ILE A 220 -15.20 -10.08 4.40
CA ILE A 220 -16.64 -10.02 4.18
C ILE A 220 -17.08 -8.55 4.30
N GLY A 221 -17.80 -8.07 3.28
CA GLY A 221 -18.25 -6.67 3.20
C GLY A 221 -17.33 -5.74 2.42
N ALA A 222 -16.12 -6.19 2.03
CA ALA A 222 -15.31 -5.44 1.07
C ALA A 222 -16.02 -5.33 -0.28
N ARG A 223 -15.82 -4.22 -0.96
CA ARG A 223 -16.34 -3.91 -2.30
C ARG A 223 -15.21 -3.42 -3.17
N GLU A 224 -15.37 -3.59 -4.47
CA GLU A 224 -14.40 -3.11 -5.46
C GLU A 224 -15.11 -2.43 -6.63
N SER A 225 -14.63 -1.24 -7.01
CA SER A 225 -14.96 -0.59 -8.27
C SER A 225 -13.82 -0.84 -9.24
N ARG A 226 -14.14 -1.21 -10.49
CA ARG A 226 -13.11 -1.54 -11.48
C ARG A 226 -12.32 -0.32 -11.98
N ASP A 227 -12.92 0.86 -11.91
CA ASP A 227 -12.30 2.08 -12.42
C ASP A 227 -12.78 3.34 -11.67
N LEU A 228 -12.02 4.42 -11.80
CA LEU A 228 -12.31 5.70 -11.17
C LEU A 228 -13.60 6.36 -11.71
N PRO A 229 -13.89 6.37 -13.03
CA PRO A 229 -15.15 6.93 -13.54
C PRO A 229 -16.39 6.27 -12.94
N THR A 230 -16.40 4.95 -12.77
CA THR A 230 -17.50 4.23 -12.11
C THR A 230 -17.66 4.67 -10.67
N LEU A 231 -16.56 4.77 -9.92
CA LEU A 231 -16.58 5.22 -8.53
C LEU A 231 -17.04 6.67 -8.40
N GLN A 232 -16.60 7.56 -9.30
CA GLN A 232 -17.02 8.96 -9.31
C GLN A 232 -18.52 9.09 -9.62
N ALA A 233 -19.02 8.39 -10.64
CA ALA A 233 -20.44 8.40 -10.97
C ALA A 233 -21.32 7.90 -9.83
N LEU A 234 -20.81 6.92 -9.04
CA LEU A 234 -21.47 6.46 -7.83
C LEU A 234 -21.52 7.58 -6.76
N ALA A 235 -20.39 8.23 -6.49
CA ALA A 235 -20.29 9.31 -5.53
C ALA A 235 -21.24 10.49 -5.90
N ASP A 236 -21.23 10.90 -7.16
CA ASP A 236 -22.08 12.00 -7.68
C ASP A 236 -23.57 11.68 -7.49
N ARG A 237 -23.98 10.41 -7.69
CA ARG A 237 -25.38 9.99 -7.47
C ARG A 237 -25.75 10.03 -5.99
N LEU A 238 -24.85 9.59 -5.10
CA LEU A 238 -25.07 9.64 -3.65
C LEU A 238 -25.16 11.09 -3.14
N GLU A 239 -24.29 11.97 -3.62
CA GLU A 239 -24.33 13.40 -3.28
C GLU A 239 -25.61 14.09 -3.79
N ALA A 240 -26.15 13.66 -4.92
CA ALA A 240 -27.42 14.14 -5.45
C ALA A 240 -28.65 13.58 -4.69
N GLY A 241 -28.46 12.78 -3.65
CA GLY A 241 -29.54 12.19 -2.86
C GLY A 241 -30.17 10.95 -3.51
N GLY A 242 -29.44 10.27 -4.38
CA GLY A 242 -29.83 8.98 -4.96
C GLY A 242 -29.93 7.87 -3.92
N ASP A 243 -30.60 6.79 -4.29
CA ASP A 243 -30.74 5.59 -3.46
C ASP A 243 -29.36 4.94 -3.22
N ALA A 244 -28.89 4.97 -1.98
CA ALA A 244 -27.60 4.45 -1.59
C ALA A 244 -27.53 2.92 -1.77
N ASP A 245 -28.58 2.19 -1.43
CA ASP A 245 -28.62 0.73 -1.53
C ASP A 245 -28.53 0.30 -3.00
N ALA A 246 -29.27 0.98 -3.90
CA ALA A 246 -29.19 0.71 -5.32
C ALA A 246 -27.81 1.02 -5.89
N ALA A 247 -27.20 2.14 -5.46
CA ALA A 247 -25.87 2.52 -5.89
C ALA A 247 -24.79 1.53 -5.42
N LEU A 248 -24.87 1.11 -4.16
CA LEU A 248 -23.92 0.14 -3.57
C LEU A 248 -24.08 -1.27 -4.15
N ALA A 249 -25.29 -1.64 -4.60
CA ALA A 249 -25.53 -2.92 -5.26
C ALA A 249 -24.82 -3.04 -6.62
N GLU A 250 -24.39 -1.94 -7.22
CA GLU A 250 -23.61 -1.93 -8.47
C GLU A 250 -22.13 -2.27 -8.25
N LEU A 251 -21.65 -2.21 -7.00
CA LEU A 251 -20.29 -2.54 -6.65
C LEU A 251 -20.13 -4.06 -6.50
N SER A 252 -19.05 -4.56 -7.05
CA SER A 252 -18.72 -5.99 -6.97
C SER A 252 -18.07 -6.34 -5.65
N ALA A 253 -18.13 -7.62 -5.25
CA ALA A 253 -17.14 -8.17 -4.33
C ALA A 253 -15.74 -8.04 -4.96
N PRO A 254 -14.67 -8.00 -4.15
CA PRO A 254 -13.31 -7.97 -4.68
C PRO A 254 -13.07 -9.13 -5.65
N ALA A 255 -12.41 -8.83 -6.77
CA ALA A 255 -12.14 -9.81 -7.82
C ALA A 255 -11.18 -10.92 -7.35
N LEU A 256 -10.27 -10.57 -6.41
CA LEU A 256 -9.22 -11.46 -5.90
C LEU A 256 -9.27 -11.52 -4.36
N PRO A 257 -8.69 -12.58 -3.73
CA PRO A 257 -8.98 -12.89 -2.33
C PRO A 257 -8.16 -12.12 -1.30
N ALA A 258 -7.11 -11.41 -1.70
CA ALA A 258 -6.14 -10.81 -0.77
C ALA A 258 -5.87 -9.34 -1.07
N GLN A 259 -5.35 -8.62 -0.07
CA GLN A 259 -4.72 -7.30 -0.23
C GLN A 259 -3.25 -7.31 0.25
N GLY A 260 -2.82 -8.39 0.89
CA GLY A 260 -1.43 -8.61 1.29
C GLY A 260 -1.07 -10.09 1.19
N LEU A 261 0.11 -10.37 0.66
CA LEU A 261 0.62 -11.71 0.39
C LEU A 261 2.08 -11.83 0.84
N ALA A 262 2.48 -13.01 1.33
CA ALA A 262 3.87 -13.36 1.61
C ALA A 262 4.19 -14.76 1.10
N PHE A 263 5.36 -14.95 0.49
CA PHE A 263 5.81 -16.25 0.00
C PHE A 263 7.31 -16.28 -0.26
N ASP A 264 7.89 -17.47 -0.26
CA ASP A 264 9.25 -17.70 -0.71
C ASP A 264 9.31 -17.80 -2.24
N HIS A 265 10.40 -17.30 -2.83
CA HIS A 265 10.68 -17.44 -4.26
C HIS A 265 12.15 -17.81 -4.47
N GLY A 266 12.43 -19.06 -4.80
CA GLY A 266 13.79 -19.60 -4.82
C GLY A 266 14.44 -19.54 -3.43
N ARG A 267 15.53 -18.79 -3.29
CA ARG A 267 16.19 -18.52 -2.01
C ARG A 267 15.76 -17.20 -1.37
N GLY A 268 14.96 -16.41 -2.07
CA GLY A 268 14.49 -15.12 -1.63
C GLY A 268 13.07 -15.15 -1.05
N ARG A 269 12.64 -13.99 -0.58
CA ARG A 269 11.31 -13.78 0.01
C ARG A 269 10.61 -12.63 -0.66
N VAL A 270 9.31 -12.74 -0.84
CA VAL A 270 8.47 -11.72 -1.48
C VAL A 270 7.29 -11.39 -0.59
N VAL A 271 7.05 -10.10 -0.40
CA VAL A 271 5.79 -9.58 0.14
C VAL A 271 5.17 -8.67 -0.92
N VAL A 272 3.88 -8.84 -1.17
CA VAL A 272 3.12 -7.98 -2.08
C VAL A 272 1.96 -7.36 -1.35
N LEU A 273 1.81 -6.03 -1.44
CA LEU A 273 0.71 -5.29 -0.86
C LEU A 273 -0.09 -4.56 -1.95
N GLY A 274 -1.41 -4.63 -1.86
CA GLY A 274 -2.35 -3.96 -2.76
C GLY A 274 -2.70 -2.53 -2.33
N GLU A 275 -1.96 -1.95 -1.35
CA GLU A 275 -2.19 -0.59 -0.87
C GLU A 275 -0.88 0.00 -0.29
N ALA A 276 -0.60 1.24 -0.61
CA ALA A 276 0.67 1.89 -0.27
C ALA A 276 0.56 2.89 0.88
N GLY A 277 -0.60 3.47 1.10
CA GLY A 277 -0.83 4.49 2.14
C GLY A 277 -0.66 3.94 3.55
N MET A 278 -0.88 2.63 3.77
CA MET A 278 -0.75 2.01 5.08
C MET A 278 0.65 2.16 5.69
N LEU A 279 1.70 2.22 4.87
CA LEU A 279 3.08 2.41 5.31
C LEU A 279 3.54 3.87 5.25
N SER A 280 2.67 4.79 4.87
CA SER A 280 2.91 6.23 4.96
C SER A 280 2.45 6.80 6.31
N ALA A 281 2.64 8.10 6.52
CA ALA A 281 1.95 8.88 7.54
C ALA A 281 1.59 10.22 6.93
N GLN A 282 0.35 10.36 6.51
CA GLN A 282 -0.08 11.51 5.72
C GLN A 282 -1.15 12.33 6.44
N LEU A 283 -1.19 13.60 6.09
CA LEU A 283 -2.16 14.58 6.54
C LEU A 283 -2.87 15.16 5.31
N ILE A 284 -4.19 15.05 5.28
CA ILE A 284 -5.04 15.75 4.33
C ILE A 284 -5.53 17.00 5.04
N ARG A 285 -5.09 18.16 4.58
CA ARG A 285 -5.59 19.47 5.02
C ARG A 285 -6.67 19.96 4.11
N PHE A 286 -7.76 20.38 4.71
CA PHE A 286 -8.84 21.06 4.00
C PHE A 286 -8.66 22.56 4.07
N PRO A 287 -9.21 23.32 3.10
CA PRO A 287 -9.11 24.77 3.08
C PRO A 287 -9.70 25.41 4.34
N PRO A 288 -9.14 26.54 4.82
CA PRO A 288 -9.73 27.30 5.90
C PRO A 288 -11.19 27.67 5.60
N GLY A 289 -12.10 27.43 6.56
CA GLY A 289 -13.54 27.66 6.39
C GLY A 289 -14.31 26.51 5.73
N SER A 290 -13.66 25.41 5.43
CA SER A 290 -14.33 24.16 5.05
C SER A 290 -14.98 23.53 6.29
N ASP A 291 -16.13 22.87 6.11
CA ASP A 291 -16.78 22.09 7.18
C ASP A 291 -16.07 20.76 7.48
N ARG A 292 -14.95 20.49 6.81
CA ARG A 292 -14.16 19.27 6.94
C ARG A 292 -12.96 19.51 7.85
N ALA A 293 -12.79 18.63 8.85
CA ALA A 293 -11.59 18.58 9.67
C ALA A 293 -10.44 17.90 8.92
N ASP A 294 -9.20 18.30 9.20
CA ASP A 294 -8.01 17.62 8.72
C ASP A 294 -8.05 16.12 9.05
N ARG A 295 -7.60 15.29 8.11
CA ARG A 295 -7.62 13.83 8.25
C ARG A 295 -6.22 13.26 8.15
N ARG A 296 -5.92 12.30 9.03
CA ARG A 296 -4.71 11.49 8.97
C ARG A 296 -5.00 10.14 8.34
N PHE A 297 -4.03 9.56 7.66
CA PHE A 297 -4.07 8.17 7.20
C PHE A 297 -2.65 7.59 7.10
N GLY A 298 -2.56 6.27 7.23
CA GLY A 298 -1.31 5.56 7.35
C GLY A 298 -0.95 5.26 8.81
N MET A 299 0.32 5.17 9.12
CA MET A 299 0.84 4.82 10.44
C MET A 299 0.48 5.83 11.55
N ASN A 300 0.19 7.07 11.19
CA ASN A 300 -0.25 8.11 12.13
C ASN A 300 -1.74 8.05 12.48
N ALA A 301 -2.52 7.23 11.79
CA ALA A 301 -3.94 6.98 12.04
C ALA A 301 -4.21 5.55 12.50
N ALA A 302 -3.37 4.60 12.09
CA ALA A 302 -3.47 3.18 12.40
C ALA A 302 -2.12 2.66 12.93
N PRO A 303 -1.87 2.73 14.25
CA PRO A 303 -0.58 2.37 14.83
C PRO A 303 -0.12 0.93 14.55
N GLY A 304 -1.04 -0.01 14.34
CA GLY A 304 -0.74 -1.39 13.95
C GLY A 304 0.01 -1.49 12.63
N ASN A 305 -0.18 -0.51 11.73
CA ASN A 305 0.50 -0.48 10.43
C ASN A 305 2.03 -0.33 10.57
N ALA A 306 2.50 0.44 11.55
CA ALA A 306 3.93 0.58 11.81
C ALA A 306 4.53 -0.77 12.24
N ARG A 307 3.86 -1.50 13.13
CA ARG A 307 4.29 -2.85 13.55
C ARG A 307 4.27 -3.82 12.38
N PHE A 308 3.20 -3.81 11.57
CA PHE A 308 3.10 -4.65 10.38
C PHE A 308 4.24 -4.38 9.39
N GLY A 309 4.55 -3.11 9.11
CA GLY A 309 5.67 -2.73 8.26
C GLY A 309 7.03 -3.20 8.79
N LEU A 310 7.28 -3.08 10.10
CA LEU A 310 8.51 -3.60 10.72
C LEU A 310 8.58 -5.13 10.62
N ASN A 311 7.51 -5.84 10.94
CA ASN A 311 7.50 -7.29 10.90
C ASN A 311 7.67 -7.83 9.46
N ILE A 312 7.17 -7.12 8.44
CA ILE A 312 7.47 -7.44 7.03
C ILE A 312 8.98 -7.40 6.79
N LEU A 313 9.65 -6.32 7.20
CA LEU A 313 11.09 -6.18 7.02
C LEU A 313 11.87 -7.21 7.86
N HIS A 314 11.42 -7.50 9.07
CA HIS A 314 12.01 -8.54 9.93
C HIS A 314 11.93 -9.91 9.28
N TRP A 315 10.78 -10.27 8.69
CA TRP A 315 10.64 -11.54 7.99
C TRP A 315 11.49 -11.57 6.71
N LEU A 316 11.45 -10.53 5.90
CA LEU A 316 12.27 -10.44 4.69
C LEU A 316 13.76 -10.59 5.00
N THR A 317 14.25 -10.03 6.10
CA THR A 317 15.69 -10.05 6.47
C THR A 317 16.09 -11.21 7.38
N GLY A 318 15.18 -12.10 7.73
CA GLY A 318 15.46 -13.28 8.53
C GLY A 318 15.59 -13.02 10.04
N VAL A 319 15.16 -11.87 10.53
CA VAL A 319 14.95 -11.61 11.97
C VAL A 319 13.76 -12.43 12.48
N LEU A 320 12.75 -12.61 11.63
CA LEU A 320 11.67 -13.58 11.82
C LEU A 320 11.88 -14.80 10.95
N PRO A 321 11.50 -16.01 11.43
CA PRO A 321 11.68 -17.29 10.74
C PRO A 321 10.96 -17.37 9.38
#